data_fa91a7986750244850880b18d0e48f36
#
_entry.id   fa91a7986750244850880b18d0e48f36
#
_cell.length_a   1.000
_cell.length_b   1.000
_cell.length_c   1.000
_cell.angle_alpha   90.00
_cell.angle_beta   90.00
_cell.angle_gamma   90.00
#
_symmetry.space_group_name_H-M   'P 1'
#
loop_
_entity.id
_entity.type
_entity.pdbx_description
1 polymer ?
#
loop_
_entity_poly.entity_id
_entity_poly.type
_entity_poly.pdbx_seq_one_letter_code
_entity_poly.pdbx_strand_id
1 'polypeptide(L)'
;MIVAEIYTQADGKITGFSIDGHSGTAPRGQDIYCAGVSTVSQAAYICIYEHLKRSFQGNFGNGKLSLILNNPPDEATEAVFQTMLIGIREIEKIAPQAVKLIVKPQTLSVGSPINQDLPKIS
;
A
#
# COMPACT_ATOMS: atom_id res chain seq x y z
N MET A 1 -9.98 -4.87 11.93
CA MET A 1 -9.97 -3.67 11.06
C MET A 1 -8.71 -3.64 10.23
N ILE A 2 -8.85 -3.36 8.97
CA ILE A 2 -7.70 -3.15 8.09
C ILE A 2 -7.29 -1.69 8.16
N VAL A 3 -6.00 -1.44 8.34
CA VAL A 3 -5.44 -0.09 8.29
C VAL A 3 -4.57 0.01 7.04
N ALA A 4 -4.92 0.92 6.16
CA ALA A 4 -4.18 1.19 4.93
C ALA A 4 -3.50 2.55 5.07
N GLU A 5 -2.18 2.55 5.00
CA GLU A 5 -1.39 3.77 5.03
C GLU A 5 -0.80 4.02 3.66
N ILE A 6 -0.96 5.22 3.18
CA ILE A 6 -0.44 5.66 1.89
C ILE A 6 0.59 6.76 2.16
N TYR A 7 1.78 6.59 1.64
CA TYR A 7 2.87 7.53 1.88
C TYR A 7 3.09 8.43 0.67
N THR A 8 3.23 9.72 0.92
CA THR A 8 3.40 10.70 -0.15
C THR A 8 4.68 11.50 0.06
N GLN A 9 5.26 11.99 -1.02
CA GLN A 9 6.38 12.92 -0.95
C GLN A 9 5.88 14.37 -1.08
N ALA A 10 6.80 15.32 -1.05
CA ALA A 10 6.45 16.74 -0.95
C ALA A 10 5.55 17.23 -2.09
N ASP A 11 5.71 16.69 -3.30
CA ASP A 11 4.90 17.09 -4.45
C ASP A 11 3.53 16.39 -4.50
N GLY A 12 3.25 15.54 -3.51
CA GLY A 12 1.98 14.83 -3.43
C GLY A 12 1.97 13.46 -4.09
N LYS A 13 3.01 13.10 -4.83
CA LYS A 13 3.06 11.78 -5.46
C LYS A 13 3.27 10.70 -4.40
N ILE A 14 2.68 9.55 -4.65
CA ILE A 14 2.74 8.43 -3.71
C ILE A 14 4.06 7.69 -3.88
N THR A 15 4.73 7.44 -2.76
CA THR A 15 6.01 6.73 -2.73
C THR A 15 5.87 5.30 -2.23
N GLY A 16 4.76 4.95 -1.63
CA GLY A 16 4.55 3.61 -1.13
C GLY A 16 3.29 3.48 -0.31
N PHE A 17 3.10 2.29 0.24
CA PHE A 17 1.92 2.01 1.05
C PHE A 17 2.18 0.85 2.01
N SER A 18 1.31 0.73 2.99
CA SER A 18 1.32 -0.39 3.94
C SER A 18 -0.13 -0.75 4.25
N ILE A 19 -0.45 -2.03 4.09
CA ILE A 19 -1.77 -2.57 4.43
C ILE A 19 -1.57 -3.57 5.55
N ASP A 20 -2.28 -3.37 6.65
CA ASP A 20 -2.13 -4.21 7.84
C ASP A 20 -3.51 -4.62 8.33
N GLY A 21 -3.61 -5.83 8.88
CA GLY A 21 -4.84 -6.32 9.46
C GLY A 21 -5.51 -7.47 8.72
N HIS A 22 -4.83 -8.09 7.76
CA HIS A 22 -5.35 -9.25 7.04
C HIS A 22 -5.21 -10.53 7.84
N SER A 23 -5.71 -10.53 9.03
CA SER A 23 -5.52 -11.69 9.90
C SER A 23 -6.42 -12.87 9.56
N GLY A 24 -7.40 -12.67 8.69
CA GLY A 24 -8.37 -13.72 8.40
C GLY A 24 -9.43 -13.90 9.47
N THR A 25 -9.44 -13.03 10.47
CA THR A 25 -10.39 -13.12 11.58
C THR A 25 -11.43 -11.99 11.52
N ALA A 26 -11.71 -11.50 10.33
CA ALA A 26 -12.71 -10.44 10.17
C ALA A 26 -14.07 -10.95 10.64
N PRO A 27 -14.87 -10.10 11.29
CA PRO A 27 -16.23 -10.46 11.66
C PRO A 27 -17.03 -10.86 10.42
N ARG A 28 -17.99 -11.75 10.67
CA ARG A 28 -18.84 -12.23 9.60
C ARG A 28 -19.51 -11.05 8.88
N GLY A 29 -19.48 -11.07 7.54
CA GLY A 29 -20.03 -10.01 6.73
C GLY A 29 -19.03 -8.93 6.35
N GLN A 30 -17.81 -8.98 6.88
CA GLN A 30 -16.76 -8.02 6.52
C GLN A 30 -15.68 -8.63 5.64
N ASP A 31 -15.76 -9.93 5.36
CA ASP A 31 -14.76 -10.62 4.54
C ASP A 31 -14.68 -10.04 3.13
N ILE A 32 -15.80 -9.57 2.59
CA ILE A 32 -15.82 -9.00 1.24
C ILE A 32 -15.01 -7.71 1.18
N TYR A 33 -15.02 -6.92 2.25
CA TYR A 33 -14.25 -5.67 2.29
C TYR A 33 -12.77 -5.97 2.42
N CYS A 34 -12.42 -6.96 3.25
CA CYS A 34 -11.04 -7.42 3.36
C CYS A 34 -10.54 -7.97 2.04
N ALA A 35 -11.36 -8.77 1.36
CA ALA A 35 -11.01 -9.31 0.05
C ALA A 35 -10.84 -8.20 -0.97
N GLY A 36 -11.67 -7.18 -0.94
CA GLY A 36 -11.56 -6.05 -1.86
C GLY A 36 -10.26 -5.29 -1.66
N VAL A 37 -9.93 -4.96 -0.42
CA VAL A 37 -8.68 -4.26 -0.11
C VAL A 37 -7.48 -5.14 -0.49
N SER A 38 -7.53 -6.43 -0.17
CA SER A 38 -6.46 -7.35 -0.52
C SER A 38 -6.24 -7.42 -2.01
N THR A 39 -7.32 -7.54 -2.77
CA THR A 39 -7.21 -7.67 -4.22
C THR A 39 -6.59 -6.45 -4.85
N VAL A 40 -7.08 -5.25 -4.51
CA VAL A 40 -6.57 -4.04 -5.15
C VAL A 40 -5.14 -3.73 -4.71
N SER A 41 -4.80 -4.00 -3.45
CA SER A 41 -3.45 -3.71 -2.97
C SER A 41 -2.43 -4.73 -3.49
N GLN A 42 -2.81 -6.00 -3.57
CA GLN A 42 -1.93 -7.01 -4.15
C GLN A 42 -1.75 -6.79 -5.64
N ALA A 43 -2.80 -6.39 -6.34
CA ALA A 43 -2.70 -6.08 -7.76
C ALA A 43 -1.73 -4.92 -7.99
N ALA A 44 -1.80 -3.88 -7.17
CA ALA A 44 -0.88 -2.75 -7.26
C ALA A 44 0.55 -3.20 -7.02
N TYR A 45 0.77 -4.00 -5.98
CA TYR A 45 2.08 -4.55 -5.65
C TYR A 45 2.66 -5.33 -6.82
N ILE A 46 1.87 -6.24 -7.37
CA ILE A 46 2.32 -7.10 -8.46
C ILE A 46 2.57 -6.29 -9.73
N CYS A 47 1.76 -5.27 -9.99
CA CYS A 47 1.95 -4.40 -11.14
C CYS A 47 3.28 -3.65 -11.06
N ILE A 48 3.60 -3.10 -9.90
CA ILE A 48 4.88 -2.42 -9.68
C ILE A 48 6.04 -3.39 -9.92
N TYR A 49 5.89 -4.62 -9.44
CA TYR A 49 6.93 -5.63 -9.52
C TYR A 49 7.07 -6.21 -10.94
N GLU A 50 5.97 -6.72 -11.50
CA GLU A 50 6.03 -7.50 -12.73
C GLU A 50 5.92 -6.64 -13.98
N HIS A 51 5.06 -5.64 -13.97
CA HIS A 51 4.80 -4.85 -15.18
C HIS A 51 5.74 -3.67 -15.29
N LEU A 52 5.85 -2.89 -14.22
CA LEU A 52 6.71 -1.71 -14.24
C LEU A 52 8.15 -2.02 -13.89
N LYS A 53 8.40 -3.18 -13.29
CA LYS A 53 9.74 -3.67 -12.95
C LYS A 53 10.53 -2.64 -12.16
N ARG A 54 9.85 -1.97 -11.22
CA ARG A 54 10.49 -0.96 -10.40
C ARG A 54 11.19 -1.62 -9.21
N SER A 55 12.28 -1.01 -8.80
CA SER A 55 12.96 -1.41 -7.58
C SER A 55 12.24 -0.87 -6.38
N PHE A 56 12.01 -1.72 -5.38
CA PHE A 56 11.30 -1.32 -4.17
C PHE A 56 11.71 -2.20 -3.01
N GLN A 57 11.33 -1.78 -1.83
CA GLN A 57 11.42 -2.58 -0.62
C GLN A 57 10.02 -2.96 -0.22
N GLY A 58 9.81 -4.23 0.08
CA GLY A 58 8.46 -4.67 0.36
C GLY A 58 8.40 -5.89 1.23
N ASN A 59 7.20 -6.15 1.70
CA ASN A 59 6.88 -7.31 2.51
C ASN A 59 5.52 -7.82 2.05
N PHE A 60 5.45 -9.11 1.74
CA PHE A 60 4.23 -9.72 1.24
C PHE A 60 3.96 -10.98 2.04
N GLY A 61 3.03 -10.92 2.95
CA GLY A 61 2.62 -12.11 3.70
C GLY A 61 2.23 -11.80 5.14
N ASN A 62 1.65 -12.80 5.79
CA ASN A 62 1.32 -12.81 7.22
C ASN A 62 0.48 -11.62 7.67
N GLY A 63 -0.54 -11.28 6.89
CA GLY A 63 -1.45 -10.21 7.28
C GLY A 63 -0.93 -8.81 7.04
N LYS A 64 0.23 -8.68 6.40
CA LYS A 64 0.81 -7.38 6.11
C LYS A 64 1.35 -7.35 4.69
N LEU A 65 1.05 -6.25 4.00
CA LEU A 65 1.57 -5.98 2.67
C LEU A 65 2.13 -4.57 2.68
N SER A 66 3.40 -4.41 2.30
CA SER A 66 3.99 -3.08 2.23
C SER A 66 4.92 -2.98 1.04
N LEU A 67 5.03 -1.79 0.50
CA LEU A 67 5.88 -1.49 -0.64
C LEU A 67 6.32 -0.05 -0.56
N ILE A 68 7.62 0.19 -0.69
CA ILE A 68 8.18 1.54 -0.74
C ILE A 68 9.15 1.58 -1.92
N LEU A 69 8.93 2.52 -2.84
CA LEU A 69 9.80 2.67 -4.01
C LEU A 69 11.21 3.08 -3.58
N ASN A 70 12.21 2.49 -4.22
CA ASN A 70 13.61 2.86 -3.99
C ASN A 70 14.01 4.11 -4.78
N ASN A 71 13.27 4.42 -5.84
CA ASN A 71 13.54 5.56 -6.71
C ASN A 71 12.31 6.44 -6.79
N PRO A 72 12.43 7.70 -7.21
CA PRO A 72 11.29 8.60 -7.24
C PRO A 72 10.12 8.06 -8.07
N PRO A 73 8.89 8.31 -7.64
CA PRO A 73 7.72 7.90 -8.41
C PRO A 73 7.64 8.63 -9.74
N ASP A 74 6.93 8.03 -10.68
CA ASP A 74 6.66 8.62 -11.98
C ASP A 74 5.17 8.52 -12.28
N GLU A 75 4.76 8.91 -13.49
CA GLU A 75 3.36 8.89 -13.87
C GLU A 75 2.77 7.48 -13.84
N ALA A 76 3.55 6.48 -14.21
CA ALA A 76 3.07 5.10 -14.24
C ALA A 76 2.82 4.58 -12.82
N THR A 77 3.79 4.77 -11.92
CA THR A 77 3.59 4.33 -10.53
C THR A 77 2.47 5.12 -9.87
N GLU A 78 2.35 6.40 -10.19
CA GLU A 78 1.30 7.23 -9.61
C GLU A 78 -0.08 6.72 -10.05
N ALA A 79 -0.26 6.35 -11.31
CA ALA A 79 -1.52 5.81 -11.79
C ALA A 79 -1.90 4.53 -11.06
N VAL A 80 -0.93 3.65 -10.84
CA VAL A 80 -1.17 2.39 -10.13
C VAL A 80 -1.55 2.65 -8.67
N PHE A 81 -0.79 3.49 -7.99
CA PHE A 81 -1.05 3.81 -6.59
C PHE A 81 -2.37 4.56 -6.41
N GLN A 82 -2.69 5.48 -7.30
CA GLN A 82 -3.96 6.21 -7.21
C GLN A 82 -5.15 5.29 -7.44
N THR A 83 -5.03 4.34 -8.35
CA THR A 83 -6.08 3.35 -8.56
C THR A 83 -6.35 2.56 -7.28
N MET A 84 -5.28 2.12 -6.62
CA MET A 84 -5.39 1.40 -5.35
C MET A 84 -6.03 2.30 -4.27
N LEU A 85 -5.53 3.51 -4.14
CA LEU A 85 -6.03 4.47 -3.14
C LEU A 85 -7.52 4.73 -3.33
N ILE A 86 -7.92 4.98 -4.56
CA ILE A 86 -9.32 5.24 -4.88
C ILE A 86 -10.18 4.03 -4.51
N GLY A 87 -9.72 2.82 -4.86
CA GLY A 87 -10.45 1.61 -4.53
C GLY A 87 -10.62 1.43 -3.03
N ILE A 88 -9.55 1.63 -2.26
CA ILE A 88 -9.61 1.49 -0.81
C ILE A 88 -10.52 2.57 -0.20
N ARG A 89 -10.44 3.79 -0.72
CA ARG A 89 -11.28 4.88 -0.24
C ARG A 89 -12.76 4.59 -0.45
N GLU A 90 -13.11 4.02 -1.60
CA GLU A 90 -14.50 3.66 -1.87
C GLU A 90 -15.00 2.58 -0.92
N ILE A 91 -14.13 1.62 -0.59
CA ILE A 91 -14.48 0.59 0.38
C ILE A 91 -14.66 1.19 1.77
N GLU A 92 -13.78 2.11 2.16
CA GLU A 92 -13.89 2.77 3.46
C GLU A 92 -15.20 3.54 3.60
N LYS A 93 -15.66 4.17 2.52
CA LYS A 93 -16.93 4.88 2.54
C LYS A 93 -18.10 3.95 2.84
N ILE A 94 -18.03 2.74 2.29
CA ILE A 94 -19.09 1.75 2.49
C ILE A 94 -18.99 1.13 3.87
N ALA A 95 -17.78 0.83 4.34
CA ALA A 95 -17.56 0.08 5.56
C ALA A 95 -16.47 0.72 6.43
N PRO A 96 -16.72 1.91 6.99
CA PRO A 96 -15.71 2.59 7.80
C PRO A 96 -15.31 1.81 9.05
N GLN A 97 -16.14 0.88 9.49
CA GLN A 97 -15.82 0.00 10.62
C GLN A 97 -14.85 -1.10 10.25
N ALA A 98 -14.67 -1.38 8.96
CA ALA A 98 -13.81 -2.49 8.50
C ALA A 98 -12.46 -2.00 7.99
N VAL A 99 -12.39 -0.79 7.46
CA VAL A 99 -11.21 -0.27 6.78
C VAL A 99 -10.96 1.17 7.20
N LYS A 100 -9.71 1.47 7.54
CA LYS A 100 -9.27 2.83 7.82
C LYS A 100 -8.15 3.20 6.89
N LEU A 101 -8.34 4.27 6.13
CA LEU A 101 -7.36 4.79 5.18
C LEU A 101 -6.68 6.01 5.78
N ILE A 102 -5.36 6.02 5.78
CA ILE A 102 -4.55 7.12 6.28
C ILE A 102 -3.56 7.51 5.18
N VAL A 103 -3.59 8.76 4.76
CA VAL A 103 -2.62 9.31 3.83
C VAL A 103 -1.70 10.23 4.61
N LYS A 104 -0.41 9.93 4.59
CA LYS A 104 0.53 10.72 5.38
C LYS A 104 1.83 10.94 4.61
N PRO A 105 2.49 12.08 4.82
CA PRO A 105 3.78 12.30 4.20
C PRO A 105 4.80 11.33 4.77
N GLN A 106 5.60 10.78 3.88
CA GLN A 106 6.75 10.00 4.30
C GLN A 106 7.93 10.95 4.33
N THR A 107 8.34 11.34 5.52
CA THR A 107 9.57 12.08 5.68
C THR A 107 10.71 11.08 5.56
N LEU A 108 11.23 10.95 4.35
CA LEU A 108 12.51 10.32 4.20
C LEU A 108 13.52 11.34 4.66
N SER A 109 13.94 11.23 5.89
CA SER A 109 15.08 12.02 6.30
C SER A 109 16.25 11.55 5.45
N VAL A 110 16.94 12.52 4.88
CA VAL A 110 18.10 12.25 4.05
C VAL A 110 19.08 11.41 4.85
N GLY A 111 19.57 10.33 4.24
CA GLY A 111 20.49 9.45 4.92
C GLY A 111 19.83 8.51 5.92
N SER A 112 18.53 8.43 5.92
CA SER A 112 17.82 7.50 6.78
C SER A 112 18.23 6.06 6.42
N PRO A 113 18.57 5.24 7.40
CA PRO A 113 18.93 3.85 7.14
C PRO A 113 17.73 2.96 6.86
N ILE A 114 16.55 3.52 6.69
CA ILE A 114 15.33 2.74 6.47
C ILE A 114 15.52 1.71 5.38
N ASN A 115 16.21 2.10 4.31
CA ASN A 115 16.35 1.23 3.15
C ASN A 115 17.27 0.04 3.40
N GLN A 116 18.02 0.06 4.48
CA GLN A 116 18.94 -1.03 4.80
C GLN A 116 18.27 -2.13 5.60
N ASP A 117 17.18 -1.80 6.27
CA ASP A 117 16.52 -2.72 7.18
C ASP A 117 15.36 -3.46 6.55
N LEU A 118 14.92 -3.03 5.37
CA LEU A 118 13.77 -3.65 4.71
C LEU A 118 14.24 -4.67 3.68
N PRO A 119 13.61 -5.83 3.63
CA PRO A 119 13.99 -6.82 2.62
C PRO A 119 13.69 -6.31 1.22
N LYS A 120 14.58 -6.64 0.31
CA LYS A 120 14.38 -6.32 -1.11
C LYS A 120 13.66 -7.48 -1.76
N ILE A 121 12.64 -7.15 -2.53
CA ILE A 121 11.84 -8.15 -3.19
C ILE A 121 12.14 -8.24 -4.68
N SER A 122 12.50 -7.17 -5.30
CA SER A 122 12.78 -7.19 -6.75
C SER A 122 14.14 -7.74 -7.08
#